data_02e4804abd5bd8b64299fcb5f93a5af3
#
_entry.id   02e4804abd5bd8b64299fcb5f93a5af3
#
_cell.length_a   1.000
_cell.length_b   1.000
_cell.length_c   1.000
_cell.angle_alpha   90.00
_cell.angle_beta   90.00
_cell.angle_gamma   90.00
#
_symmetry.space_group_name_H-M   'P 1'
#
loop_
_entity.id
_entity.type
_entity.pdbx_description
1 polymer ?
#
loop_
_entity_poly.entity_id
_entity_poly.type
_entity_poly.pdbx_seq_one_letter_code
_entity_poly.pdbx_strand_id
1 'polypeptide(L)'
;MLHSIADDWEQVAERFERMFAGLGEVSTDHLMLSFHSVPPSVATGISITREGVLVASMPLHAIESEFTTIRFSEGLTALTLAGDSGTYTYTVPPALLVKRST
;
A
#
# COMPACT_ATOMS: atom_id res chain seq x y z
N MET A 1 11.11 5.26 7.03
CA MET A 1 11.94 4.12 7.48
C MET A 1 11.76 2.94 6.54
N LEU A 2 12.85 2.28 6.17
CA LEU A 2 12.83 1.15 5.25
C LEU A 2 12.63 -0.16 6.01
N HIS A 3 11.70 -0.99 5.52
CA HIS A 3 11.40 -2.29 6.13
C HIS A 3 11.62 -3.41 5.12
N SER A 4 12.04 -4.58 5.61
CA SER A 4 11.98 -5.81 4.84
C SER A 4 10.53 -6.28 4.83
N ILE A 5 9.97 -6.54 3.65
CA ILE A 5 8.57 -6.97 3.55
C ILE A 5 8.34 -8.28 4.30
N ALA A 6 9.22 -9.25 4.12
CA ALA A 6 9.07 -10.56 4.77
C ALA A 6 9.43 -10.55 6.25
N ASP A 7 10.56 -9.91 6.61
CA ASP A 7 11.09 -9.98 7.97
C ASP A 7 10.40 -9.01 8.93
N ASP A 8 9.96 -7.87 8.43
CA ASP A 8 9.31 -6.83 9.22
C ASP A 8 7.80 -6.78 8.97
N TRP A 9 7.22 -7.91 8.61
CA TRP A 9 5.82 -7.97 8.17
C TRP A 9 4.83 -7.35 9.16
N GLU A 10 5.03 -7.55 10.46
CA GLU A 10 4.13 -6.98 11.47
C GLU A 10 4.17 -5.45 11.47
N GLN A 11 5.38 -4.86 11.37
CA GLN A 11 5.53 -3.42 11.29
C GLN A 11 4.96 -2.88 9.97
N VAL A 12 5.18 -3.60 8.88
CA VAL A 12 4.64 -3.23 7.57
C VAL A 12 3.12 -3.24 7.61
N ALA A 13 2.53 -4.28 8.18
CA ALA A 13 1.07 -4.39 8.31
C ALA A 13 0.49 -3.25 9.15
N GLU A 14 1.11 -2.92 10.27
CA GLU A 14 0.67 -1.82 11.13
C GLU A 14 0.69 -0.49 10.40
N ARG A 15 1.78 -0.20 9.69
CA ARG A 15 1.93 1.04 8.95
C ARG A 15 0.95 1.12 7.78
N PHE A 16 0.74 0.01 7.09
CA PHE A 16 -0.22 -0.07 6.00
C PHE A 16 -1.64 0.23 6.51
N GLU A 17 -2.03 -0.41 7.60
CA GLU A 17 -3.34 -0.18 8.21
C GLU A 17 -3.51 1.27 8.64
N ARG A 18 -2.48 1.86 9.25
CA ARG A 18 -2.51 3.25 9.67
C ARG A 18 -2.61 4.21 8.49
N MET A 19 -1.89 3.89 7.40
CA MET A 19 -1.87 4.72 6.19
C MET A 19 -3.26 4.83 5.55
N PHE A 20 -4.02 3.74 5.55
CA PHE A 20 -5.31 3.67 4.88
C PHE A 20 -6.52 3.76 5.82
N ALA A 21 -6.29 3.92 7.12
CA ALA A 21 -7.38 4.01 8.09
C ALA A 21 -8.33 5.14 7.75
N GLY A 22 -9.61 4.84 7.67
CA GLY A 22 -10.64 5.83 7.37
C GLY A 22 -10.77 6.19 5.89
N LEU A 23 -9.92 5.64 5.02
CA LEU A 23 -9.93 5.96 3.58
C LEU A 23 -10.72 4.97 2.75
N GLY A 24 -10.98 3.78 3.26
CA GLY A 24 -11.71 2.74 2.57
C GLY A 24 -11.62 1.42 3.32
N GLU A 25 -11.71 0.32 2.60
CA GLU A 25 -11.62 -1.01 3.19
C GLU A 25 -10.17 -1.48 3.25
N VAL A 26 -9.70 -1.81 4.45
CA VAL A 26 -8.35 -2.30 4.69
C VAL A 26 -8.44 -3.71 5.26
N SER A 27 -7.64 -4.61 4.71
CA SER A 27 -7.54 -5.98 5.20
C SER A 27 -6.07 -6.32 5.42
N THR A 28 -5.74 -6.85 6.59
CA THR A 28 -4.39 -7.29 6.91
C THR A 28 -4.44 -8.69 7.49
N ASP A 29 -3.56 -9.56 7.02
CA ASP A 29 -3.41 -10.89 7.58
C ASP A 29 -1.95 -11.35 7.50
N HIS A 30 -1.68 -12.63 7.77
CA HIS A 30 -0.32 -13.16 7.81
C HIS A 30 0.36 -13.24 6.43
N LEU A 31 -0.43 -13.16 5.36
CA LEU A 31 0.06 -13.41 4.01
C LEU A 31 -0.15 -12.24 3.06
N MET A 32 -1.09 -11.33 3.36
CA MET A 32 -1.44 -10.27 2.42
C MET A 32 -1.97 -9.03 3.13
N LEU A 33 -1.64 -7.87 2.55
CA LEU A 33 -2.22 -6.57 2.90
C LEU A 33 -3.02 -6.08 1.71
N SER A 34 -4.19 -5.52 1.96
CA SER A 34 -5.07 -5.08 0.88
C SER A 34 -5.82 -3.80 1.28
N PHE A 35 -5.94 -2.88 0.33
CA PHE A 35 -6.73 -1.67 0.48
C PHE A 35 -7.55 -1.43 -0.78
N HIS A 36 -8.83 -1.09 -0.60
CA HIS A 36 -9.71 -0.66 -1.68
C HIS A 36 -10.50 0.56 -1.23
N SER A 37 -10.54 1.58 -2.08
CA SER A 37 -11.42 2.72 -1.83
C SER A 37 -12.88 2.30 -2.00
N VAL A 38 -13.78 3.05 -1.35
CA VAL A 38 -15.22 2.78 -1.37
C VAL A 38 -15.93 3.94 -2.09
N PRO A 39 -16.87 3.67 -3.01
CA PRO A 39 -17.64 4.74 -3.62
C PRO A 39 -18.32 5.63 -2.58
N PRO A 40 -18.47 6.95 -2.82
CA PRO A 40 -18.17 7.67 -4.05
C PRO A 40 -16.72 8.15 -4.20
N SER A 41 -15.80 7.66 -3.38
CA SER A 41 -14.39 8.03 -3.48
C SER A 41 -13.79 7.59 -4.81
N VAL A 42 -12.70 8.26 -5.22
CA VAL A 42 -11.97 7.87 -6.43
C VAL A 42 -11.52 6.42 -6.35
N ALA A 43 -11.72 5.67 -7.42
CA ALA A 43 -11.39 4.24 -7.45
C ALA A 43 -9.87 4.03 -7.42
N THR A 44 -9.39 3.36 -6.37
CA THR A 44 -7.98 3.00 -6.22
C THR A 44 -7.85 1.81 -5.28
N GLY A 45 -6.76 1.07 -5.39
CA GLY A 45 -6.51 -0.06 -4.52
C GLY A 45 -5.10 -0.58 -4.68
N ILE A 46 -4.63 -1.30 -3.68
CA ILE A 46 -3.31 -1.91 -3.68
C ILE A 46 -3.34 -3.14 -2.77
N SER A 47 -2.69 -4.21 -3.22
CA SER A 47 -2.52 -5.43 -2.43
C SER A 47 -1.06 -5.86 -2.50
N ILE A 48 -0.49 -6.25 -1.36
CA ILE A 48 0.90 -6.69 -1.25
C ILE A 48 0.92 -8.00 -0.50
N THR A 49 1.58 -9.02 -1.05
CA THR A 49 1.78 -10.28 -0.34
C THR A 49 3.06 -10.23 0.48
N ARG A 50 3.15 -11.09 1.49
CA ARG A 50 4.37 -11.22 2.29
C ARG A 50 5.58 -11.65 1.46
N GLU A 51 5.34 -12.33 0.35
CA GLU A 51 6.39 -12.73 -0.58
C GLU A 51 6.87 -11.56 -1.44
N GLY A 52 6.20 -10.42 -1.37
CA GLY A 52 6.60 -9.22 -2.10
C GLY A 52 5.89 -9.03 -3.44
N VAL A 53 4.85 -9.79 -3.70
CA VAL A 53 4.08 -9.61 -4.95
C VAL A 53 3.11 -8.46 -4.77
N LEU A 54 3.20 -7.48 -5.66
CA LEU A 54 2.32 -6.32 -5.68
C LEU A 54 1.24 -6.51 -6.75
N VAL A 55 0.00 -6.26 -6.36
CA VAL A 55 -1.09 -6.09 -7.31
C VAL A 55 -1.70 -4.71 -7.06
N ALA A 56 -1.49 -3.78 -7.97
CA ALA A 56 -2.06 -2.43 -7.87
C ALA A 56 -3.19 -2.31 -8.87
N SER A 57 -4.34 -1.88 -8.39
CA SER A 57 -5.48 -1.62 -9.24
C SER A 57 -5.39 -0.19 -9.76
N MET A 58 -4.73 -0.04 -10.89
CA MET A 58 -4.68 1.22 -11.62
C MET A 58 -5.51 1.08 -12.90
N PRO A 59 -6.12 2.16 -13.40
CA PRO A 59 -7.03 2.07 -14.55
C PRO A 59 -6.42 1.47 -15.82
N LEU A 60 -5.11 1.39 -15.92
CA LEU A 60 -4.44 1.03 -17.17
C LEU A 60 -3.55 -0.22 -17.13
N HIS A 61 -3.09 -0.65 -15.96
CA HIS A 61 -2.17 -1.80 -15.88
C HIS A 61 -2.25 -2.51 -14.54
N ALA A 62 -2.33 -3.84 -14.57
CA ALA A 62 -1.97 -4.66 -13.44
C ALA A 62 -0.45 -4.82 -13.49
N ILE A 63 0.26 -4.29 -12.50
CA ILE A 63 1.70 -4.45 -12.40
C ILE A 63 1.96 -5.63 -11.47
N GLU A 64 2.54 -6.70 -12.01
CA GLU A 64 3.03 -7.80 -11.21
C GLU A 64 4.54 -7.69 -11.13
N SER A 65 5.06 -7.46 -9.93
CA SER A 65 6.50 -7.43 -9.68
C SER A 65 6.76 -7.92 -8.27
N GLU A 66 7.92 -8.54 -8.09
CA GLU A 66 8.36 -8.98 -6.77
C GLU A 66 9.24 -7.91 -6.14
N PHE A 67 8.93 -7.56 -4.90
CA PHE A 67 9.66 -6.56 -4.13
C PHE A 67 10.15 -7.17 -2.83
N THR A 68 11.24 -6.62 -2.28
CA THR A 68 11.83 -7.11 -1.04
C THR A 68 11.72 -6.10 0.09
N THR A 69 11.66 -4.82 -0.23
CA THR A 69 11.60 -3.75 0.77
C THR A 69 10.45 -2.81 0.53
N ILE A 70 10.01 -2.15 1.60
CA ILE A 70 8.95 -1.15 1.54
C ILE A 70 9.34 0.04 2.42
N ARG A 71 9.06 1.25 1.93
CA ARG A 71 9.27 2.49 2.67
C ARG A 71 7.97 3.28 2.66
N PHE A 72 7.55 3.73 3.84
CA PHE A 72 6.42 4.65 3.98
C PHE A 72 6.93 6.08 4.10
N SER A 73 6.26 7.05 3.48
CA SER A 73 6.60 8.46 3.65
C SER A 73 6.24 8.93 5.07
N GLU A 74 6.85 10.02 5.53
CA GLU A 74 6.63 10.52 6.89
C GLU A 74 5.16 10.78 7.21
N GLY A 75 4.42 11.35 6.26
CA GLY A 75 3.00 11.63 6.44
C GLY A 75 2.09 10.47 6.12
N LEU A 76 2.64 9.30 5.80
CA LEU A 76 1.88 8.14 5.32
C LEU A 76 1.00 8.48 4.12
N THR A 77 1.54 9.29 3.21
CA THR A 77 0.84 9.67 1.97
C THR A 77 1.28 8.85 0.78
N ALA A 78 2.42 8.16 0.89
CA ALA A 78 2.96 7.32 -0.17
C ALA A 78 3.73 6.15 0.43
N LEU A 79 3.81 5.05 -0.31
CA LEU A 79 4.71 3.96 -0.01
C LEU A 79 5.52 3.63 -1.26
N THR A 80 6.77 3.22 -1.06
CA THR A 80 7.67 2.84 -2.14
C THR A 80 8.14 1.41 -1.92
N LEU A 81 7.94 0.58 -2.92
CA LEU A 81 8.41 -0.80 -2.94
C LEU A 81 9.66 -0.88 -3.78
N ALA A 82 10.64 -1.65 -3.35
CA ALA A 82 11.88 -1.82 -4.09
C ALA A 82 12.29 -3.30 -4.14
N GLY A 83 12.92 -3.68 -5.22
CA GLY A 83 13.42 -5.03 -5.45
C GLY A 83 14.43 -5.03 -6.57
N ASP A 84 14.86 -6.24 -6.97
CA ASP A 84 15.90 -6.39 -8.02
C ASP A 84 15.47 -5.83 -9.37
N SER A 85 14.18 -5.83 -9.66
CA SER A 85 13.66 -5.37 -10.94
C SER A 85 13.30 -3.88 -10.97
N GLY A 86 13.46 -3.15 -9.85
CA GLY A 86 13.18 -1.73 -9.80
C GLY A 86 12.38 -1.30 -8.59
N THR A 87 11.71 -0.16 -8.72
CA THR A 87 10.90 0.41 -7.64
C THR A 87 9.50 0.76 -8.14
N TYR A 88 8.55 0.76 -7.21
CA TYR A 88 7.18 1.21 -7.47
C TYR A 88 6.71 2.08 -6.32
N THR A 89 6.14 3.25 -6.62
CA THR A 89 5.59 4.14 -5.59
C THR A 89 4.08 4.26 -5.77
N TYR A 90 3.35 3.93 -4.70
CA TYR A 90 1.92 4.20 -4.61
C TYR A 90 1.71 5.48 -3.81
N THR A 91 0.99 6.43 -4.38
CA THR A 91 0.65 7.69 -3.70
C THR A 91 -0.85 7.71 -3.47
N VAL A 92 -1.24 8.00 -2.22
CA VAL A 92 -2.67 8.13 -1.88
C VAL A 92 -3.24 9.34 -2.64
N PRO A 93 -4.31 9.14 -3.42
CA PRO A 93 -4.91 10.27 -4.14
C PRO A 93 -5.33 11.40 -3.19
N PRO A 94 -5.07 12.67 -3.57
CA PRO A 94 -5.46 13.80 -2.72
C PRO A 94 -6.93 13.81 -2.32
N ALA A 95 -7.80 13.31 -3.20
CA ALA A 95 -9.23 13.21 -2.91
C ALA A 95 -9.52 12.29 -1.72
N LEU A 96 -8.67 11.30 -1.44
CA LEU A 96 -8.82 10.43 -0.27
C LEU A 96 -8.19 11.06 0.97
N LEU A 97 -7.12 11.83 0.81
CA LEU A 97 -6.43 12.44 1.95
C LEU A 97 -7.31 13.40 2.73
N VAL A 98 -8.27 14.04 2.09
CA VAL A 98 -9.21 14.94 2.78
C VAL A 98 -10.03 14.21 3.83
N LYS A 99 -10.21 12.91 3.72
CA LYS A 99 -10.94 12.10 4.70
C LYS A 99 -10.22 12.04 6.05
N ARG A 100 -8.91 12.22 6.07
CA ARG A 100 -8.12 12.22 7.29
C ARG A 100 -8.38 13.43 8.16
N SER A 101 -8.89 14.51 7.55
CA SER A 101 -9.16 15.78 8.24
C SER A 101 -10.51 15.82 8.93
N THR A 102 -11.33 14.83 8.68
CA THR A 102 -12.67 14.72 9.29
C THR A 102 -12.73 13.57 10.32
#